data_d6b1626e799346ceeb832d435edb06e1
#
_entry.id   d6b1626e799346ceeb832d435edb06e1
#
_cell.length_a   1.000
_cell.length_b   1.000
_cell.length_c   1.000
_cell.angle_alpha   90.00
_cell.angle_beta   90.00
_cell.angle_gamma   90.00
#
_symmetry.space_group_name_H-M   'P 1'
#
loop_
_entity.id
_entity.type
_entity.pdbx_description
1 polymer ?
#
loop_
_entity_poly.entity_id
_entity_poly.type
_entity_poly.pdbx_seq_one_letter_code
_entity_poly.pdbx_strand_id
1 'polypeptide(L)'
;TLAKSQTKLKPEMATLAGIVHQVGTLPVLNYAVGRGFLRDHPELLDQILISLSPEVGSRILEAWGFADELVIVPTQHMDFNRQAKEGDYVDLVTVANLHSYFGTQHPLASVDWSTVTAFERLGLPVTLDATDDYHQQIEAMQGALRG
;
A
#
# COMPACT_ATOMS: atom_id res chain seq x y z
N THR A 1 12.87 -9.87 6.44
CA THR A 1 11.73 -9.13 5.87
C THR A 1 10.56 -10.07 5.57
N LEU A 2 9.34 -9.52 5.45
CA LEU A 2 8.16 -10.31 5.05
C LEU A 2 8.39 -11.01 3.71
N ALA A 3 9.07 -10.35 2.78
CA ALA A 3 9.36 -10.94 1.47
C ALA A 3 10.25 -12.19 1.56
N LYS A 4 11.08 -12.31 2.58
CA LYS A 4 11.93 -13.50 2.78
C LYS A 4 11.13 -14.70 3.28
N SER A 5 10.01 -14.49 3.99
CA SER A 5 9.15 -15.57 4.43
C SER A 5 8.27 -16.11 3.31
N GLN A 6 8.21 -15.41 2.18
CA GLN A 6 7.48 -15.81 0.98
C GLN A 6 8.50 -16.21 -0.09
N THR A 7 8.59 -17.51 -0.39
CA THR A 7 9.64 -18.07 -1.25
C THR A 7 9.69 -17.47 -2.67
N LYS A 8 8.60 -16.88 -3.14
CA LYS A 8 8.51 -16.35 -4.51
C LYS A 8 8.68 -14.84 -4.60
N LEU A 9 8.64 -14.13 -3.46
CA LEU A 9 8.72 -12.67 -3.44
C LEU A 9 10.16 -12.22 -3.17
N LYS A 10 10.60 -11.21 -3.90
CA LYS A 10 11.94 -10.65 -3.78
C LYS A 10 11.93 -9.41 -2.90
N PRO A 11 12.83 -9.32 -1.89
CA PRO A 11 12.88 -8.14 -1.01
C PRO A 11 13.05 -6.82 -1.75
N GLU A 12 13.85 -6.79 -2.81
CA GLU A 12 14.07 -5.59 -3.61
C GLU A 12 12.79 -5.12 -4.29
N MET A 13 12.01 -6.05 -4.81
CA MET A 13 10.73 -5.76 -5.45
C MET A 13 9.68 -5.30 -4.43
N ALA A 14 9.69 -5.88 -3.24
CA ALA A 14 8.80 -5.46 -2.15
C ALA A 14 9.09 -4.02 -1.72
N THR A 15 10.37 -3.66 -1.59
CA THR A 15 10.80 -2.30 -1.29
C THR A 15 10.35 -1.34 -2.37
N LEU A 16 10.55 -1.71 -3.64
CA LEU A 16 10.14 -0.89 -4.77
C LEU A 16 8.61 -0.71 -4.81
N ALA A 17 7.85 -1.78 -4.57
CA ALA A 17 6.39 -1.70 -4.48
C ALA A 17 5.94 -0.69 -3.42
N GLY A 18 6.58 -0.69 -2.26
CA GLY A 18 6.31 0.27 -1.20
C GLY A 18 6.60 1.71 -1.60
N ILE A 19 7.71 1.92 -2.31
CA ILE A 19 8.10 3.26 -2.77
C ILE A 19 7.11 3.82 -3.80
N VAL A 20 6.63 2.99 -4.72
CA VAL A 20 5.84 3.44 -5.87
C VAL A 20 4.33 3.36 -5.67
N HIS A 21 3.84 2.78 -4.56
CA HIS A 21 2.40 2.55 -4.40
C HIS A 21 1.57 3.86 -4.40
N GLN A 22 2.16 4.99 -4.06
CA GLN A 22 1.50 6.30 -4.06
C GLN A 22 2.08 7.26 -5.09
N VAL A 23 2.77 6.76 -6.11
CA VAL A 23 3.44 7.62 -7.10
C VAL A 23 2.47 8.53 -7.84
N GLY A 24 1.20 8.17 -7.94
CA GLY A 24 0.17 8.99 -8.60
C GLY A 24 -0.33 10.17 -7.77
N THR A 25 -0.06 10.19 -6.47
CA THR A 25 -0.60 11.23 -5.57
C THR A 25 -0.06 12.62 -5.93
N LEU A 26 1.23 12.76 -6.16
CA LEU A 26 1.85 14.07 -6.40
C LEU A 26 1.40 14.70 -7.73
N PRO A 27 1.37 13.99 -8.86
CA PRO A 27 0.83 14.57 -10.11
C PRO A 27 -0.62 15.01 -9.97
N VAL A 28 -1.47 14.22 -9.33
CA VAL A 28 -2.88 14.57 -9.11
C VAL A 28 -2.99 15.80 -8.22
N LEU A 29 -2.21 15.85 -7.15
CA LEU A 29 -2.18 17.01 -6.24
C LEU A 29 -1.73 18.28 -6.99
N ASN A 30 -0.68 18.21 -7.79
CA ASN A 30 -0.20 19.34 -8.58
C ASN A 30 -1.26 19.87 -9.55
N TYR A 31 -1.96 18.96 -10.22
CA TYR A 31 -3.07 19.32 -11.09
C TYR A 31 -4.18 20.02 -10.31
N ALA A 32 -4.59 19.46 -9.18
CA ALA A 32 -5.68 19.96 -8.36
C ALA A 32 -5.36 21.33 -7.74
N VAL A 33 -4.13 21.52 -7.26
CA VAL A 33 -3.68 22.78 -6.65
C VAL A 33 -3.69 23.92 -7.66
N GLY A 34 -3.44 23.64 -8.94
CA GLY A 34 -3.57 24.62 -10.01
C GLY A 34 -5.02 25.09 -10.28
N ARG A 35 -6.00 24.42 -9.69
CA ARG A 35 -7.43 24.75 -9.79
C ARG A 35 -7.89 25.43 -8.51
N GLY A 36 -8.08 26.76 -8.55
CA GLY A 36 -8.45 27.54 -7.36
C GLY A 36 -9.66 27.01 -6.61
N PHE A 37 -10.68 26.50 -7.32
CA PHE A 37 -11.86 25.89 -6.73
C PHE A 37 -11.50 24.74 -5.78
N LEU A 38 -10.59 23.87 -6.19
CA LEU A 38 -10.23 22.70 -5.37
C LEU A 38 -9.41 23.09 -4.14
N ARG A 39 -8.60 24.16 -4.23
CA ARG A 39 -7.87 24.66 -3.05
C ARG A 39 -8.83 25.15 -1.96
N ASP A 40 -9.96 25.70 -2.36
CA ASP A 40 -10.96 26.25 -1.44
C ASP A 40 -11.94 25.18 -0.93
N HIS A 41 -11.82 23.92 -1.42
CA HIS A 41 -12.69 22.81 -1.06
C HIS A 41 -11.89 21.58 -0.69
N PRO A 42 -11.29 21.53 0.52
CA PRO A 42 -10.38 20.42 0.91
C PRO A 42 -11.02 19.03 0.86
N GLU A 43 -12.33 18.93 1.18
CA GLU A 43 -13.00 17.63 1.15
C GLU A 43 -13.09 17.08 -0.28
N LEU A 44 -13.36 17.96 -1.25
CA LEU A 44 -13.42 17.57 -2.65
C LEU A 44 -12.03 17.20 -3.17
N LEU A 45 -11.00 17.94 -2.75
CA LEU A 45 -9.61 17.63 -3.07
C LEU A 45 -9.24 16.22 -2.58
N ASP A 46 -9.57 15.89 -1.35
CA ASP A 46 -9.30 14.56 -0.79
C ASP A 46 -10.00 13.45 -1.58
N GLN A 47 -11.26 13.66 -1.97
CA GLN A 47 -12.00 12.70 -2.79
C GLN A 47 -11.35 12.49 -4.15
N ILE A 48 -10.86 13.55 -4.78
CA ILE A 48 -10.16 13.46 -6.07
C ILE A 48 -8.85 12.70 -5.91
N LEU A 49 -8.08 12.98 -4.86
CA LEU A 49 -6.83 12.26 -4.59
C LEU A 49 -7.08 10.77 -4.40
N ILE A 50 -8.08 10.40 -3.61
CA ILE A 50 -8.43 9.00 -3.36
C ILE A 50 -8.89 8.30 -4.64
N SER A 51 -9.67 8.98 -5.48
CA SER A 51 -10.27 8.40 -6.69
C SER A 51 -9.30 8.29 -7.86
N LEU A 52 -8.43 9.29 -8.06
CA LEU A 52 -7.59 9.39 -9.26
C LEU A 52 -6.15 8.93 -9.05
N SER A 53 -5.60 9.12 -7.84
CA SER A 53 -4.18 8.82 -7.60
C SER A 53 -3.81 7.36 -7.88
N PRO A 54 -4.61 6.36 -7.51
CA PRO A 54 -4.28 4.96 -7.81
C PRO A 54 -4.19 4.70 -9.32
N GLU A 55 -5.17 5.15 -10.08
CA GLU A 55 -5.21 4.95 -11.52
C GLU A 55 -4.04 5.66 -12.23
N VAL A 56 -3.78 6.91 -11.84
CA VAL A 56 -2.64 7.66 -12.37
C VAL A 56 -1.33 6.96 -12.03
N GLY A 57 -1.22 6.45 -10.80
CA GLY A 57 -0.04 5.70 -10.35
C GLY A 57 0.23 4.48 -11.20
N SER A 58 -0.79 3.65 -11.45
CA SER A 58 -0.63 2.46 -12.30
C SER A 58 -0.25 2.82 -13.73
N ARG A 59 -0.82 3.87 -14.29
CA ARG A 59 -0.48 4.34 -15.65
C ARG A 59 0.97 4.83 -15.72
N ILE A 60 1.45 5.52 -14.70
CA ILE A 60 2.85 5.96 -14.64
C ILE A 60 3.79 4.75 -14.63
N LEU A 61 3.51 3.76 -13.79
CA LEU A 61 4.35 2.56 -13.70
C LEU A 61 4.34 1.76 -15.00
N GLU A 62 3.19 1.65 -15.66
CA GLU A 62 3.08 1.02 -16.97
C GLU A 62 3.92 1.77 -18.02
N ALA A 63 3.81 3.09 -18.06
CA ALA A 63 4.57 3.92 -18.99
C ALA A 63 6.08 3.83 -18.76
N TRP A 64 6.51 3.65 -17.52
CA TRP A 64 7.92 3.49 -17.16
C TRP A 64 8.45 2.07 -17.35
N GLY A 65 7.60 1.13 -17.79
CA GLY A 65 8.03 -0.24 -18.07
C GLY A 65 8.21 -1.11 -16.83
N PHE A 66 7.55 -0.79 -15.73
CA PHE A 66 7.58 -1.64 -14.55
C PHE A 66 6.90 -2.98 -14.83
N ALA A 67 7.31 -4.02 -14.09
CA ALA A 67 6.67 -5.35 -14.17
C ALA A 67 5.19 -5.26 -13.80
N ASP A 68 4.35 -6.08 -14.43
CA ASP A 68 2.90 -6.09 -14.23
C ASP A 68 2.54 -6.26 -12.74
N GLU A 69 3.29 -7.07 -12.02
CA GLU A 69 3.08 -7.32 -10.59
C GLU A 69 3.26 -6.07 -9.72
N LEU A 70 3.96 -5.04 -10.20
CA LEU A 70 4.08 -3.75 -9.55
C LEU A 70 3.08 -2.73 -10.08
N VAL A 71 2.72 -2.81 -11.34
CA VAL A 71 1.74 -1.89 -11.98
C VAL A 71 0.40 -1.94 -11.28
N ILE A 72 0.00 -3.11 -10.79
CA ILE A 72 -1.30 -3.28 -10.12
C ILE A 72 -1.32 -2.77 -8.67
N VAL A 73 -0.16 -2.53 -8.06
CA VAL A 73 -0.07 -2.16 -6.64
C VAL A 73 -0.84 -0.87 -6.32
N PRO A 74 -0.69 0.25 -7.07
CA PRO A 74 -1.41 1.47 -6.72
C PRO A 74 -2.94 1.30 -6.68
N THR A 75 -3.51 0.53 -7.61
CA THR A 75 -4.97 0.37 -7.69
C THR A 75 -5.53 -0.70 -6.78
N GLN A 76 -4.72 -1.67 -6.33
CA GLN A 76 -5.23 -2.83 -5.59
C GLN A 76 -4.84 -2.89 -4.12
N HIS A 77 -3.86 -2.10 -3.66
CA HIS A 77 -3.38 -2.19 -2.27
C HIS A 77 -4.42 -1.77 -1.22
N MET A 78 -5.46 -1.05 -1.61
CA MET A 78 -6.55 -0.65 -0.71
C MET A 78 -7.79 -1.54 -0.83
N ASP A 79 -7.77 -2.54 -1.68
CA ASP A 79 -8.85 -3.53 -1.78
C ASP A 79 -8.59 -4.65 -0.77
N PHE A 80 -9.17 -4.53 0.42
CA PHE A 80 -8.93 -5.46 1.52
C PHE A 80 -9.60 -6.82 1.35
N ASN A 81 -10.55 -6.93 0.44
CA ASN A 81 -11.23 -8.20 0.11
C ASN A 81 -10.73 -8.80 -1.20
N ARG A 82 -9.59 -8.36 -1.65
CA ARG A 82 -8.99 -8.78 -2.91
C ARG A 82 -8.82 -10.29 -2.96
N GLN A 83 -9.09 -10.87 -4.15
CA GLN A 83 -8.91 -12.28 -4.40
C GLN A 83 -7.62 -12.51 -5.19
N ALA A 84 -6.78 -13.40 -4.73
CA ALA A 84 -5.56 -13.82 -5.40
C ALA A 84 -5.20 -15.24 -4.96
N LYS A 85 -4.46 -15.96 -5.80
CA LYS A 85 -4.11 -17.36 -5.50
C LYS A 85 -3.06 -17.49 -4.41
N GLU A 86 -2.13 -16.55 -4.33
CA GLU A 86 -1.02 -16.57 -3.39
C GLU A 86 -0.62 -15.15 -3.01
N GLY A 87 0.18 -15.02 -1.95
CA GLY A 87 0.68 -13.72 -1.50
C GLY A 87 1.55 -13.06 -2.56
N ASP A 88 1.38 -11.76 -2.74
CA ASP A 88 2.08 -10.97 -3.74
C ASP A 88 2.50 -9.59 -3.18
N TYR A 89 3.06 -8.73 -4.04
CA TYR A 89 3.53 -7.40 -3.62
C TYR A 89 2.40 -6.48 -3.21
N VAL A 90 1.20 -6.63 -3.79
CA VAL A 90 0.01 -5.89 -3.34
C VAL A 90 -0.29 -6.23 -1.88
N ASP A 91 -0.27 -7.51 -1.53
CA ASP A 91 -0.53 -7.95 -0.16
C ASP A 91 0.52 -7.40 0.81
N LEU A 92 1.79 -7.40 0.43
CA LEU A 92 2.85 -6.83 1.27
C LEU A 92 2.62 -5.35 1.56
N VAL A 93 2.27 -4.58 0.54
CA VAL A 93 1.99 -3.14 0.71
C VAL A 93 0.74 -2.93 1.55
N THR A 94 -0.31 -3.72 1.33
CA THR A 94 -1.55 -3.65 2.12
C THR A 94 -1.27 -3.85 3.61
N VAL A 95 -0.56 -4.92 3.96
CA VAL A 95 -0.25 -5.25 5.35
C VAL A 95 0.67 -4.19 5.97
N ALA A 96 1.71 -3.75 5.24
CA ALA A 96 2.63 -2.73 5.73
C ALA A 96 1.91 -1.42 6.03
N ASN A 97 0.99 -1.00 5.17
CA ASN A 97 0.20 0.22 5.41
C ASN A 97 -0.67 0.08 6.66
N LEU A 98 -1.35 -1.03 6.84
CA LEU A 98 -2.20 -1.25 8.02
C LEU A 98 -1.38 -1.23 9.30
N HIS A 99 -0.22 -1.88 9.31
CA HIS A 99 0.68 -1.83 10.47
C HIS A 99 1.22 -0.42 10.73
N SER A 100 1.55 0.31 9.67
CA SER A 100 2.07 1.67 9.77
C SER A 100 1.10 2.63 10.46
N TYR A 101 -0.20 2.47 10.23
CA TYR A 101 -1.23 3.33 10.79
C TYR A 101 -1.82 2.82 12.10
N PHE A 102 -1.42 1.64 12.57
CA PHE A 102 -1.92 1.09 13.84
C PHE A 102 -1.64 2.05 15.00
N GLY A 103 -2.67 2.28 15.81
CA GLY A 103 -2.56 3.17 16.97
C GLY A 103 -2.55 4.64 16.66
N THR A 104 -2.72 5.03 15.40
CA THR A 104 -2.81 6.43 14.97
C THR A 104 -4.27 6.86 14.82
N GLN A 105 -4.50 8.12 14.48
CA GLN A 105 -5.84 8.65 14.19
C GLN A 105 -6.21 8.52 12.70
N HIS A 106 -5.37 7.90 11.89
CA HIS A 106 -5.66 7.69 10.48
C HIS A 106 -6.82 6.71 10.29
N PRO A 107 -7.69 6.90 9.27
CA PRO A 107 -8.81 5.98 9.02
C PRO A 107 -8.42 4.52 8.89
N LEU A 108 -7.23 4.22 8.37
CA LEU A 108 -6.74 2.85 8.26
C LEU A 108 -6.47 2.18 9.61
N ALA A 109 -6.32 2.96 10.69
CA ALA A 109 -6.17 2.39 12.04
C ALA A 109 -7.44 1.69 12.53
N SER A 110 -8.60 2.00 11.92
CA SER A 110 -9.89 1.43 12.29
C SER A 110 -10.24 0.16 11.50
N VAL A 111 -9.41 -0.25 10.54
CA VAL A 111 -9.69 -1.43 9.71
C VAL A 111 -9.55 -2.70 10.57
N ASP A 112 -10.55 -3.58 10.49
CA ASP A 112 -10.50 -4.89 11.13
C ASP A 112 -9.65 -5.84 10.30
N TRP A 113 -8.47 -6.17 10.79
CA TRP A 113 -7.52 -7.00 10.06
C TRP A 113 -8.05 -8.41 9.76
N SER A 114 -9.00 -8.91 10.55
CA SER A 114 -9.60 -10.23 10.30
C SER A 114 -10.39 -10.28 8.98
N THR A 115 -10.79 -9.12 8.45
CA THR A 115 -11.50 -9.01 7.18
C THR A 115 -10.57 -8.82 5.98
N VAL A 116 -9.26 -8.62 6.23
CA VAL A 116 -8.26 -8.33 5.19
C VAL A 116 -7.63 -9.63 4.70
N THR A 117 -7.91 -10.02 3.46
CA THR A 117 -7.47 -11.30 2.90
C THR A 117 -5.96 -11.42 2.72
N ALA A 118 -5.24 -10.31 2.66
CA ALA A 118 -3.79 -10.29 2.48
C ALA A 118 -3.05 -11.01 3.61
N PHE A 119 -3.53 -10.91 4.85
CA PHE A 119 -2.89 -11.56 6.00
C PHE A 119 -2.84 -13.08 5.83
N GLU A 120 -3.95 -13.69 5.41
CA GLU A 120 -4.02 -15.13 5.19
C GLU A 120 -3.06 -15.56 4.07
N ARG A 121 -3.06 -14.85 2.94
CA ARG A 121 -2.18 -15.20 1.82
C ARG A 121 -0.70 -15.09 2.17
N LEU A 122 -0.33 -14.16 3.05
CA LEU A 122 1.06 -14.02 3.52
C LEU A 122 1.39 -14.93 4.69
N GLY A 123 0.41 -15.66 5.22
CA GLY A 123 0.61 -16.52 6.40
C GLY A 123 0.89 -15.72 7.66
N LEU A 124 0.33 -14.51 7.80
CA LEU A 124 0.57 -13.63 8.92
C LEU A 124 -0.62 -13.62 9.88
N PRO A 125 -0.38 -13.50 11.21
CA PRO A 125 -1.46 -13.38 12.17
C PRO A 125 -2.19 -12.04 12.02
N VAL A 126 -3.49 -12.05 12.30
CA VAL A 126 -4.34 -10.85 12.26
C VAL A 126 -4.34 -10.09 13.58
N THR A 127 -3.48 -10.46 14.51
CA THR A 127 -3.37 -9.83 15.83
C THR A 127 -1.95 -9.30 16.04
N LEU A 128 -1.82 -8.33 16.94
CA LEU A 128 -0.52 -7.77 17.32
C LEU A 128 0.18 -8.57 18.43
N ASP A 129 -0.47 -9.62 18.93
CA ASP A 129 0.14 -10.52 19.93
C ASP A 129 1.17 -11.45 19.28
N ALA A 130 1.85 -10.93 18.29
CA ALA A 130 2.83 -11.66 17.52
C ALA A 130 4.15 -11.73 18.27
N THR A 131 4.95 -12.75 17.93
CA THR A 131 6.29 -12.93 18.46
C THR A 131 7.19 -11.75 18.14
N ASP A 132 8.28 -11.58 18.90
CA ASP A 132 9.28 -10.55 18.63
C ASP A 132 9.77 -10.58 17.18
N ASP A 133 9.92 -11.76 16.59
CA ASP A 133 10.32 -11.92 15.20
C ASP A 133 9.36 -11.26 14.22
N TYR A 134 8.06 -11.40 14.48
CA TYR A 134 7.03 -10.75 13.65
C TYR A 134 7.15 -9.24 13.72
N HIS A 135 7.30 -8.69 14.93
CA HIS A 135 7.47 -7.24 15.11
C HIS A 135 8.72 -6.73 14.41
N GLN A 136 9.83 -7.47 14.51
CA GLN A 136 11.06 -7.10 13.83
C GLN A 136 10.90 -7.09 12.31
N GLN A 137 10.19 -8.08 11.75
CA GLN A 137 9.92 -8.13 10.32
C GLN A 137 9.10 -6.93 9.85
N ILE A 138 8.06 -6.57 10.62
CA ILE A 138 7.21 -5.42 10.31
C ILE A 138 8.01 -4.11 10.39
N GLU A 139 8.81 -3.94 11.43
CA GLU A 139 9.64 -2.74 11.58
C GLU A 139 10.64 -2.60 10.43
N ALA A 140 11.29 -3.69 10.03
CA ALA A 140 12.21 -3.69 8.92
C ALA A 140 11.52 -3.30 7.61
N MET A 141 10.31 -3.83 7.38
CA MET A 141 9.52 -3.51 6.20
C MET A 141 9.07 -2.04 6.21
N GLN A 142 8.59 -1.54 7.35
CA GLN A 142 8.20 -0.13 7.48
C GLN A 142 9.40 0.80 7.25
N GLY A 143 10.57 0.43 7.74
CA GLY A 143 11.79 1.17 7.47
C GLY A 143 12.10 1.27 5.98
N ALA A 144 11.94 0.17 5.24
CA ALA A 144 12.11 0.14 3.79
C ALA A 144 11.09 1.03 3.06
N LEU A 145 9.84 1.06 3.54
CA LEU A 145 8.78 1.87 2.95
C LEU A 145 8.95 3.37 3.21
N ARG A 146 9.59 3.73 4.31
CA ARG A 146 9.81 5.13 4.69
C ARG A 146 11.09 5.71 4.09
N GLY A 147 11.95 4.83 3.68
CA GLY A 147 13.29 5.15 3.25
C GLY A 147 13.83 5.73 2.45
#